data_447db9fd558d4eae62da7d8b6f142dba
#
_entry.id   447db9fd558d4eae62da7d8b6f142dba
#
_cell.length_a   1.000
_cell.length_b   1.000
_cell.length_c   1.000
_cell.angle_alpha   90.00
_cell.angle_beta   90.00
_cell.angle_gamma   90.00
#
_symmetry.space_group_name_H-M   'P 1'
#
loop_
_entity.id
_entity.type
_entity.pdbx_description
1 polymer ?
#
loop_
_entity_poly.entity_id
_entity_poly.type
_entity_poly.pdbx_seq_one_letter_code
_entity_poly.pdbx_strand_id
1 'polypeptide(L)'
;MLNENIKNLRKAKGLSQEELAVKLNVVRQTVSKWEKGLSVPDSNMLISLADELDTSVSILLGETVQEPCVNELDLKSISEKLGKINLQFAKRSKMRIQTIRYLLFALCAVIIVVFVAF
;
A
#
# COMPACT_ATOMS: atom_id res chain seq x y z
N MET A 1 -13.07 24.17 0.35
CA MET A 1 -14.14 23.78 -0.61
C MET A 1 -13.53 23.15 -1.85
N LEU A 2 -14.21 22.20 -2.52
CA LEU A 2 -13.66 21.45 -3.68
C LEU A 2 -13.05 22.35 -4.77
N ASN A 3 -13.75 23.41 -5.16
CA ASN A 3 -13.30 24.36 -6.17
C ASN A 3 -11.96 25.03 -5.82
N GLU A 4 -11.77 25.42 -4.57
CA GLU A 4 -10.51 26.02 -4.10
C GLU A 4 -9.40 24.99 -4.02
N ASN A 5 -9.71 23.76 -3.59
CA ASN A 5 -8.75 22.67 -3.51
C ASN A 5 -8.20 22.31 -4.90
N ILE A 6 -9.09 22.18 -5.90
CA ILE A 6 -8.66 21.94 -7.29
C ILE A 6 -7.70 23.02 -7.75
N LYS A 7 -8.05 24.29 -7.54
CA LYS A 7 -7.23 25.45 -7.93
C LYS A 7 -5.88 25.49 -7.22
N ASN A 8 -5.87 25.23 -5.91
CA ASN A 8 -4.67 25.28 -5.10
C ASN A 8 -3.71 24.13 -5.45
N LEU A 9 -4.22 22.90 -5.57
CA LEU A 9 -3.43 21.73 -5.94
C LEU A 9 -2.86 21.86 -7.35
N ARG A 10 -3.66 22.33 -8.33
CA ARG A 10 -3.17 22.63 -9.68
C ARG A 10 -2.01 23.61 -9.65
N LYS A 11 -2.17 24.73 -8.93
CA LYS A 11 -1.12 25.75 -8.80
C LYS A 11 0.12 25.22 -8.09
N ALA A 12 -0.04 24.41 -7.05
CA ALA A 12 1.06 23.78 -6.35
C ALA A 12 1.88 22.87 -7.28
N LYS A 13 1.23 22.23 -8.26
CA LYS A 13 1.90 21.47 -9.32
C LYS A 13 2.47 22.33 -10.46
N GLY A 14 2.29 23.64 -10.44
CA GLY A 14 2.75 24.53 -11.49
C GLY A 14 1.98 24.42 -12.81
N LEU A 15 0.80 23.78 -12.81
CA LEU A 15 0.00 23.56 -14.00
C LEU A 15 -0.90 24.77 -14.30
N SER A 16 -1.03 25.12 -15.59
CA SER A 16 -2.08 26.03 -16.08
C SER A 16 -3.44 25.30 -16.16
N GLN A 17 -4.54 26.06 -16.28
CA GLN A 17 -5.86 25.45 -16.51
C GLN A 17 -5.92 24.68 -17.83
N GLU A 18 -5.18 25.12 -18.85
CA GLU A 18 -5.08 24.47 -20.15
C GLU A 18 -4.36 23.12 -20.03
N GLU A 19 -3.20 23.09 -19.36
CA GLU A 19 -2.42 21.86 -19.18
C GLU A 19 -3.19 20.82 -18.38
N LEU A 20 -3.89 21.22 -17.32
CA LEU A 20 -4.74 20.31 -16.56
C LEU A 20 -5.90 19.78 -17.42
N ALA A 21 -6.51 20.64 -18.23
CA ALA A 21 -7.60 20.27 -19.12
C ALA A 21 -7.16 19.22 -20.17
N VAL A 22 -5.98 19.41 -20.76
CA VAL A 22 -5.38 18.45 -21.71
C VAL A 22 -5.14 17.11 -21.04
N LYS A 23 -4.59 17.08 -19.85
CA LYS A 23 -4.33 15.85 -19.08
C LYS A 23 -5.62 15.08 -18.76
N LEU A 24 -6.68 15.79 -18.44
CA LEU A 24 -8.00 15.23 -18.13
C LEU A 24 -8.87 14.97 -19.37
N ASN A 25 -8.38 15.29 -20.56
CA ASN A 25 -9.11 15.20 -21.81
C ASN A 25 -10.44 15.96 -21.80
N VAL A 26 -10.42 17.15 -21.23
CA VAL A 26 -11.56 18.10 -21.20
C VAL A 26 -11.15 19.45 -21.78
N VAL A 27 -12.13 20.33 -22.03
CA VAL A 27 -11.82 21.69 -22.47
C VAL A 27 -11.46 22.60 -21.28
N ARG A 28 -10.57 23.57 -21.47
CA ARG A 28 -10.14 24.52 -20.44
C ARG A 28 -11.32 25.16 -19.69
N GLN A 29 -12.41 25.46 -20.40
CA GLN A 29 -13.60 26.07 -19.79
C GLN A 29 -14.23 25.17 -18.71
N THR A 30 -14.14 23.86 -18.83
CA THR A 30 -14.61 22.89 -17.82
C THR A 30 -13.81 23.05 -16.54
N VAL A 31 -12.48 23.05 -16.62
CA VAL A 31 -11.61 23.29 -15.47
C VAL A 31 -11.88 24.65 -14.82
N SER A 32 -12.04 25.70 -15.64
CA SER A 32 -12.37 27.04 -15.14
C SER A 32 -13.70 27.08 -14.39
N LYS A 33 -14.74 26.34 -14.86
CA LYS A 33 -16.04 26.26 -14.18
C LYS A 33 -15.92 25.54 -12.84
N TRP A 34 -15.13 24.47 -12.77
CA TRP A 34 -14.89 23.74 -11.50
C TRP A 34 -14.19 24.63 -10.47
N GLU A 35 -13.13 25.36 -10.88
CA GLU A 35 -12.39 26.26 -10.00
C GLU A 35 -13.21 27.47 -9.53
N LYS A 36 -14.23 27.87 -10.30
CA LYS A 36 -15.17 28.94 -9.93
C LYS A 36 -16.38 28.42 -9.13
N GLY A 37 -16.52 27.12 -8.97
CA GLY A 37 -17.67 26.51 -8.32
C GLY A 37 -18.96 26.57 -9.14
N LEU A 38 -18.87 26.84 -10.45
CA LEU A 38 -20.02 26.91 -11.35
C LEU A 38 -20.51 25.54 -11.81
N SER A 39 -19.67 24.52 -11.68
CA SER A 39 -20.03 23.11 -11.91
C SER A 39 -19.14 22.22 -11.05
N VAL A 40 -19.54 20.97 -10.89
CA VAL A 40 -18.84 19.96 -10.12
C VAL A 40 -18.42 18.85 -11.07
N PRO A 41 -17.19 18.33 -10.98
CA PRO A 41 -16.79 17.12 -11.71
C PRO A 41 -17.61 15.91 -11.24
N ASP A 42 -17.87 14.99 -12.16
CA ASP A 42 -18.47 13.70 -11.84
C ASP A 42 -17.48 12.78 -11.08
N SER A 43 -17.96 11.64 -10.61
CA SER A 43 -17.14 10.72 -9.80
C SER A 43 -15.91 10.20 -10.53
N ASN A 44 -16.02 9.90 -11.83
CA ASN A 44 -14.88 9.43 -12.62
C ASN A 44 -13.86 10.54 -12.82
N MET A 45 -14.34 11.75 -13.03
CA MET A 45 -13.49 12.92 -13.20
C MET A 45 -12.80 13.34 -11.89
N LEU A 46 -13.45 13.12 -10.73
CA LEU A 46 -12.83 13.33 -9.42
C LEU A 46 -11.65 12.37 -9.19
N ILE A 47 -11.78 11.11 -9.62
CA ILE A 47 -10.69 10.13 -9.54
C ILE A 47 -9.54 10.57 -10.44
N SER A 48 -9.81 10.90 -11.71
CA SER A 48 -8.80 11.38 -12.65
C SER A 48 -8.10 12.67 -12.17
N LEU A 49 -8.85 13.59 -11.55
CA LEU A 49 -8.30 14.79 -10.92
C LEU A 49 -7.35 14.45 -9.76
N ALA A 50 -7.75 13.50 -8.90
CA ALA A 50 -6.92 13.08 -7.79
C ALA A 50 -5.60 12.47 -8.27
N ASP A 51 -5.65 11.60 -9.29
CA ASP A 51 -4.47 10.98 -9.90
C ASP A 51 -3.55 12.03 -10.54
N GLU A 52 -4.10 12.95 -11.35
CA GLU A 52 -3.30 13.99 -12.03
C GLU A 52 -2.71 15.04 -11.06
N LEU A 53 -3.37 15.24 -9.93
CA LEU A 53 -2.91 16.19 -8.90
C LEU A 53 -2.11 15.52 -7.78
N ASP A 54 -1.78 14.20 -7.89
CA ASP A 54 -1.08 13.38 -6.89
C ASP A 54 -1.69 13.53 -5.48
N THR A 55 -3.00 13.39 -5.40
CA THR A 55 -3.74 13.56 -4.15
C THR A 55 -4.83 12.49 -4.02
N SER A 56 -5.50 12.43 -2.89
CA SER A 56 -6.68 11.59 -2.73
C SER A 56 -7.97 12.35 -3.03
N VAL A 57 -9.02 11.64 -3.43
CA VAL A 57 -10.36 12.21 -3.61
C VAL A 57 -10.86 12.85 -2.31
N SER A 58 -10.56 12.28 -1.16
CA SER A 58 -10.91 12.83 0.16
C SER A 58 -10.30 14.21 0.39
N ILE A 59 -9.02 14.39 0.06
CA ILE A 59 -8.34 15.68 0.16
C ILE A 59 -8.95 16.70 -0.81
N LEU A 60 -9.27 16.28 -2.04
CA LEU A 60 -9.97 17.14 -3.01
C LEU A 60 -11.31 17.62 -2.47
N LEU A 61 -12.06 16.74 -1.80
CA LEU A 61 -13.35 17.08 -1.20
C LEU A 61 -13.24 17.95 0.05
N GLY A 62 -12.03 18.13 0.58
CA GLY A 62 -11.77 18.97 1.76
C GLY A 62 -11.84 18.21 3.07
N GLU A 63 -11.85 16.89 3.03
CA GLU A 63 -11.54 16.12 4.21
C GLU A 63 -10.07 16.37 4.54
N THR A 64 -9.81 16.97 5.68
CA THR A 64 -8.47 16.93 6.24
C THR A 64 -8.16 15.46 6.46
N VAL A 65 -7.16 14.95 5.74
CA VAL A 65 -6.54 13.70 6.13
C VAL A 65 -6.04 13.94 7.56
N GLN A 66 -6.85 13.57 8.53
CA GLN A 66 -6.28 13.14 9.78
C GLN A 66 -5.40 11.98 9.31
N GLU A 67 -4.09 12.22 9.24
CA GLU A 67 -3.15 11.11 9.24
C GLU A 67 -3.74 10.12 10.24
N PRO A 68 -4.00 8.85 9.85
CA PRO A 68 -4.44 7.90 10.84
C PRO A 68 -3.41 8.07 11.94
N CYS A 69 -3.85 8.60 13.09
CA CYS A 69 -3.02 8.60 14.28
C CYS A 69 -2.70 7.13 14.44
N VAL A 70 -1.53 6.74 13.93
CA VAL A 70 -0.98 5.42 14.18
C VAL A 70 -0.70 5.50 15.66
N ASN A 71 -1.73 5.18 16.45
CA ASN A 71 -1.62 5.13 17.89
C ASN A 71 -0.43 4.23 18.16
N GLU A 72 0.50 4.68 18.99
CA GLU A 72 1.63 3.87 19.46
C GLU A 72 1.18 2.47 19.90
N LEU A 73 -0.11 2.34 20.32
CA LEU A 73 -0.77 1.08 20.59
C LEU A 73 -0.91 0.18 19.35
N ASP A 74 -1.21 0.75 18.17
CA ASP A 74 -1.36 -0.03 16.93
C ASP A 74 -0.01 -0.50 16.40
N LEU A 75 1.02 0.35 16.45
CA LEU A 75 2.39 -0.04 16.14
C LEU A 75 2.89 -1.15 17.08
N LYS A 76 2.58 -1.05 18.37
CA LYS A 76 2.95 -2.06 19.36
C LYS A 76 2.22 -3.38 19.11
N SER A 77 0.94 -3.33 18.76
CA SER A 77 0.15 -4.51 18.43
C SER A 77 0.60 -5.20 17.14
N ILE A 78 1.01 -4.43 16.12
CA ILE A 78 1.55 -4.94 14.86
C ILE A 78 2.94 -5.54 15.07
N SER A 79 3.81 -4.90 15.85
CA SER A 79 5.13 -5.43 16.18
C SER A 79 5.06 -6.72 17.00
N GLU A 80 4.08 -6.82 17.90
CA GLU A 80 3.84 -8.03 18.70
C GLU A 80 3.30 -9.19 17.84
N LYS A 81 2.40 -8.89 16.90
CA LYS A 81 1.90 -9.88 15.92
C LYS A 81 3.00 -10.36 14.98
N LEU A 82 3.88 -9.48 14.50
CA LEU A 82 5.04 -9.83 13.69
C LEU A 82 6.05 -10.67 14.49
N GLY A 83 6.27 -10.36 15.77
CA GLY A 83 7.12 -11.17 16.66
C GLY A 83 6.60 -12.59 16.84
N LYS A 84 5.29 -12.76 17.02
CA LYS A 84 4.65 -14.07 17.15
C LYS A 84 4.74 -14.91 15.87
N ILE A 85 4.59 -14.27 14.71
CA ILE A 85 4.71 -14.91 13.39
C ILE A 85 6.15 -15.38 13.17
N ASN A 86 7.16 -14.56 13.45
CA ASN A 86 8.57 -14.93 13.32
C ASN A 86 8.97 -16.09 14.26
N LEU A 87 8.44 -16.12 15.48
CA LEU A 87 8.66 -17.24 16.41
C LEU A 87 8.03 -18.55 15.92
N GLN A 88 6.87 -18.49 15.26
CA GLN A 88 6.24 -19.68 14.68
C GLN A 88 7.03 -20.22 13.49
N PHE A 89 7.56 -19.36 12.64
CA PHE A 89 8.42 -19.78 11.52
C PHE A 89 9.75 -20.38 12.01
N ALA A 90 10.38 -19.79 13.02
CA ALA A 90 11.61 -20.30 13.61
C ALA A 90 11.40 -21.68 14.29
N LYS A 91 10.24 -21.90 14.91
CA LYS A 91 9.91 -23.19 15.55
C LYS A 91 9.66 -24.30 14.52
N ARG A 92 9.01 -23.97 13.38
CA ARG A 92 8.78 -24.93 12.29
C ARG A 92 10.07 -25.32 11.56
N SER A 93 11.02 -24.42 11.40
CA SER A 93 12.29 -24.74 10.74
C SER A 93 13.18 -25.65 11.60
N LYS A 94 13.20 -25.44 12.91
CA LYS A 94 13.97 -26.32 13.83
C LYS A 94 13.45 -27.75 13.85
N MET A 95 12.13 -27.96 13.83
CA MET A 95 11.56 -29.30 13.78
C MET A 95 11.89 -30.08 12.51
N ARG A 96 11.89 -29.40 11.36
CA ARG A 96 12.25 -30.00 10.06
C ARG A 96 13.72 -30.44 10.01
N ILE A 97 14.61 -29.65 10.57
CA ILE A 97 16.04 -29.98 10.62
C ILE A 97 16.30 -31.20 11.55
N GLN A 98 15.60 -31.26 12.68
CA GLN A 98 15.72 -32.42 13.57
C GLN A 98 15.22 -33.71 12.92
N THR A 99 14.05 -33.69 12.27
CA THR A 99 13.52 -34.87 11.58
C THR A 99 14.43 -35.36 10.45
N ILE A 100 15.02 -34.44 9.67
CA ILE A 100 15.99 -34.78 8.62
C ILE A 100 17.25 -35.43 9.24
N ARG A 101 17.75 -34.91 10.37
CA ARG A 101 18.90 -35.51 11.05
C ARG A 101 18.61 -36.93 11.53
N TYR A 102 17.44 -37.18 12.13
CA TYR A 102 17.06 -38.54 12.56
C TYR A 102 16.91 -39.52 11.40
N LEU A 103 16.35 -39.05 10.26
CA LEU A 103 16.26 -39.86 9.04
C LEU A 103 17.65 -40.19 8.47
N LEU A 104 18.59 -39.27 8.47
CA LEU A 104 19.98 -39.52 8.05
C LEU A 104 20.69 -40.51 8.97
N PHE A 105 20.53 -40.40 10.30
CA PHE A 105 21.09 -41.35 11.25
C PHE A 105 20.51 -42.73 11.07
N ALA A 106 19.20 -42.87 10.85
CA ALA A 106 18.55 -44.15 10.60
C ALA A 106 19.07 -44.80 9.30
N LEU A 107 19.23 -43.99 8.25
CA LEU A 107 19.78 -44.45 6.97
C LEU A 107 21.23 -44.94 7.12
N CYS A 108 22.07 -44.20 7.84
CA CYS A 108 23.46 -44.60 8.11
C CYS A 108 23.52 -45.90 8.94
N ALA A 109 22.64 -46.05 9.93
CA ALA A 109 22.57 -47.31 10.74
C ALA A 109 22.19 -48.51 9.88
N VAL A 110 21.24 -48.37 8.97
CA VAL A 110 20.86 -49.44 8.05
C VAL A 110 22.03 -49.82 7.11
N ILE A 111 22.75 -48.83 6.59
CA ILE A 111 23.93 -49.07 5.71
C ILE A 111 25.02 -49.85 6.49
N ILE A 112 25.29 -49.47 7.75
CA ILE A 112 26.29 -50.14 8.58
C ILE A 112 25.86 -51.59 8.85
N VAL A 113 24.58 -51.83 9.17
CA VAL A 113 24.09 -53.19 9.41
C VAL A 113 24.19 -54.05 8.14
N VAL A 114 23.88 -53.52 6.99
CA VAL A 114 24.03 -54.25 5.73
C VAL A 114 25.49 -54.51 5.40
N PHE A 115 26.39 -53.58 5.69
CA PHE A 115 27.83 -53.74 5.44
C PHE A 115 28.49 -54.76 6.39
N VAL A 116 27.98 -54.89 7.61
CA VAL A 116 28.50 -55.87 8.59
C VAL A 116 27.91 -57.28 8.36
N ALA A 117 26.73 -57.36 7.73
CA ALA A 117 26.06 -58.63 7.44
C ALA A 117 26.50 -59.28 6.11
N PHE A 118 27.26 -58.55 5.28
CA PHE A 118 27.82 -59.04 4.02
C PHE A 118 29.33 -59.14 4.09
#